data_e08f702a501c616cf0655bafa3fbdc27
#
_entry.id   e08f702a501c616cf0655bafa3fbdc27
#
_cell.length_a   1.000
_cell.length_b   1.000
_cell.length_c   1.000
_cell.angle_alpha   90.00
_cell.angle_beta   90.00
_cell.angle_gamma   90.00
#
_symmetry.space_group_name_H-M   'P 1'
#
loop_
_entity.id
_entity.type
_entity.pdbx_description
1 polymer ?
#
loop_
_entity_poly.entity_id
_entity_poly.type
_entity_poly.pdbx_seq_one_letter_code
_entity_poly.pdbx_strand_id
1 'polypeptide(L)'
;MRKILLCLMVLIGTSTVSGSLFAQQGKMIVATKEAPPFVMKNEDGEFEGISIALFEKIAEARNLQFQYAETELSDMISGLESGKYDASIAALTVNADRESRIDFTHPYYTTGLAIAVPKDESRLMAAVSGFFSWKFFVALGGLCLLLLGVGLVVWLAERKGNKEQFGGGTAKGIGAGFWWAAVTMTTVGYGDKSPVTLGGRIVGFIWMFAAIIIISSFTAAIATSLTVSQLQTKVQGVDDLPGVKVLTLTNSASASFLDNRNIDYKTVETVNDGLAALQKGNADALVYDKPILSYRINQSFSEDVTVLPDVIDRQDYSIGLPEGSQQREKFNTSLLRIINTREWQETVDEYLGEP
;
A
#
# COMPACT_ATOMS: atom_id res chain seq x y z
N MET A 1 10.96 85.84 -48.40
CA MET A 1 10.27 84.55 -48.57
C MET A 1 11.21 83.32 -48.50
N ARG A 2 12.39 83.44 -47.94
CA ARG A 2 13.39 82.34 -47.90
C ARG A 2 13.74 81.86 -46.42
N LYS A 3 13.09 82.38 -45.40
CA LYS A 3 13.30 82.02 -43.98
C LYS A 3 12.12 81.32 -43.34
N ILE A 4 10.99 81.12 -44.05
CA ILE A 4 9.78 80.39 -43.57
C ILE A 4 9.81 78.95 -43.99
N LEU A 5 10.63 78.56 -44.98
CA LEU A 5 10.70 77.21 -45.51
C LEU A 5 11.67 76.28 -44.72
N LEU A 6 12.46 76.88 -43.79
CA LEU A 6 13.45 76.09 -43.00
C LEU A 6 12.92 75.61 -41.61
N CYS A 7 11.79 76.17 -41.19
CA CYS A 7 11.14 75.74 -39.95
C CYS A 7 10.14 74.55 -40.05
N LEU A 8 9.73 74.27 -41.34
CA LEU A 8 8.77 73.17 -41.56
C LEU A 8 9.39 71.82 -41.86
N MET A 9 10.72 71.70 -41.95
CA MET A 9 11.41 70.46 -42.21
C MET A 9 12.03 69.76 -40.92
N VAL A 10 11.90 70.41 -39.74
CA VAL A 10 12.42 69.83 -38.51
C VAL A 10 11.32 69.13 -37.68
N LEU A 11 10.06 69.21 -38.08
CA LEU A 11 8.93 68.65 -37.32
C LEU A 11 8.40 67.28 -37.85
N ILE A 12 9.06 66.64 -38.80
CA ILE A 12 8.66 65.35 -39.37
C ILE A 12 9.65 64.22 -39.02
N GLY A 13 10.62 64.45 -38.14
CA GLY A 13 11.70 63.51 -37.82
C GLY A 13 11.61 62.76 -36.50
N THR A 14 10.55 62.86 -35.72
CA THR A 14 10.38 62.08 -34.46
C THR A 14 9.16 61.20 -34.50
N SER A 15 9.03 60.37 -35.53
CA SER A 15 8.25 59.12 -35.43
C SER A 15 9.05 58.22 -34.52
N THR A 16 8.81 58.31 -33.20
CA THR A 16 9.26 57.32 -32.26
C THR A 16 8.69 55.97 -32.70
N VAL A 17 9.54 55.18 -33.30
CA VAL A 17 9.36 53.72 -33.39
C VAL A 17 9.31 53.25 -31.92
N SER A 18 8.11 53.25 -31.34
CA SER A 18 7.80 52.44 -30.18
C SER A 18 7.92 51.00 -30.63
N GLY A 19 9.16 50.52 -30.85
CA GLY A 19 9.47 49.12 -30.89
C GLY A 19 8.96 48.57 -29.58
N SER A 20 7.86 47.84 -29.62
CA SER A 20 7.47 46.96 -28.55
C SER A 20 8.69 46.09 -28.27
N LEU A 21 9.44 46.40 -27.19
CA LEU A 21 10.30 45.42 -26.54
C LEU A 21 9.34 44.31 -26.08
N PHE A 22 9.00 43.38 -26.97
CA PHE A 22 8.68 42.06 -26.55
C PHE A 22 9.96 41.59 -25.88
N ALA A 23 10.03 41.75 -24.55
CA ALA A 23 10.97 41.02 -23.75
C ALA A 23 10.78 39.56 -24.20
N GLN A 24 11.76 39.02 -24.87
CA GLN A 24 11.84 37.62 -25.22
C GLN A 24 11.94 36.94 -23.86
N GLN A 25 10.77 36.56 -23.31
CA GLN A 25 10.70 35.80 -22.08
C GLN A 25 11.50 34.56 -22.33
N GLY A 26 12.67 34.45 -21.68
CA GLY A 26 13.55 33.29 -21.81
C GLY A 26 12.72 32.03 -21.54
N LYS A 27 13.03 30.96 -22.22
CA LYS A 27 12.38 29.67 -22.02
C LYS A 27 12.60 29.25 -20.57
N MET A 28 11.53 29.01 -19.80
CA MET A 28 11.62 28.56 -18.40
C MET A 28 12.33 27.21 -18.32
N ILE A 29 13.24 27.08 -17.37
CA ILE A 29 13.90 25.81 -17.06
C ILE A 29 13.16 25.17 -15.87
N VAL A 30 12.48 24.05 -16.15
CA VAL A 30 11.63 23.34 -15.19
C VAL A 30 12.33 22.07 -14.75
N ALA A 31 12.81 22.06 -13.51
CA ALA A 31 13.44 20.89 -12.94
C ALA A 31 12.42 19.76 -12.72
N THR A 32 12.77 18.55 -13.08
CA THR A 32 11.94 17.38 -12.86
C THR A 32 12.78 16.14 -12.50
N LYS A 33 12.11 15.15 -11.90
CA LYS A 33 12.71 13.86 -11.52
C LYS A 33 11.71 12.74 -11.78
N GLU A 34 12.20 11.62 -12.26
CA GLU A 34 11.35 10.44 -12.44
C GLU A 34 10.72 9.99 -11.11
N ALA A 35 9.39 9.94 -11.09
CA ALA A 35 8.57 9.55 -9.96
C ALA A 35 7.21 9.02 -10.47
N PRO A 36 7.16 7.83 -11.08
CA PRO A 36 5.91 7.28 -11.64
C PRO A 36 4.83 7.09 -10.58
N PRO A 37 3.55 7.34 -10.92
CA PRO A 37 3.01 7.77 -12.22
C PRO A 37 2.97 9.30 -12.43
N PHE A 38 3.61 10.09 -11.56
CA PHE A 38 3.60 11.55 -11.64
C PHE A 38 4.53 12.09 -12.73
N VAL A 39 5.70 11.50 -12.85
CA VAL A 39 6.69 11.81 -13.89
C VAL A 39 7.30 10.51 -14.40
N MET A 40 7.15 10.25 -15.68
CA MET A 40 7.69 9.09 -16.38
C MET A 40 8.31 9.54 -17.70
N LYS A 41 9.04 8.65 -18.35
CA LYS A 41 9.45 8.80 -19.74
C LYS A 41 8.69 7.81 -20.63
N ASN A 42 8.14 8.29 -21.72
CA ASN A 42 7.54 7.45 -22.74
C ASN A 42 8.61 6.75 -23.60
N GLU A 43 8.20 5.96 -24.57
CA GLU A 43 9.11 5.24 -25.47
C GLU A 43 10.01 6.17 -26.32
N ASP A 44 9.59 7.40 -26.57
CA ASP A 44 10.32 8.43 -27.30
C ASP A 44 11.28 9.22 -26.40
N GLY A 45 11.27 8.95 -25.09
CA GLY A 45 12.09 9.63 -24.06
C GLY A 45 11.54 10.98 -23.62
N GLU A 46 10.31 11.32 -24.00
CA GLU A 46 9.61 12.52 -23.54
C GLU A 46 8.98 12.29 -22.16
N PHE A 47 8.90 13.37 -21.36
CA PHE A 47 8.27 13.30 -20.05
C PHE A 47 6.75 13.26 -20.17
N GLU A 48 6.12 12.38 -19.39
CA GLU A 48 4.67 12.24 -19.23
C GLU A 48 4.32 11.95 -17.78
N GLY A 49 3.02 11.92 -17.45
CA GLY A 49 2.51 11.61 -16.13
C GLY A 49 1.70 12.75 -15.53
N ILE A 50 1.10 12.50 -14.36
CA ILE A 50 0.14 13.41 -13.71
C ILE A 50 0.73 14.83 -13.54
N SER A 51 1.95 14.92 -13.00
CA SER A 51 2.61 16.22 -12.75
C SER A 51 2.97 16.95 -14.05
N ILE A 52 3.41 16.21 -15.04
CA ILE A 52 3.76 16.74 -16.36
C ILE A 52 2.51 17.29 -17.05
N ALA A 53 1.44 16.51 -17.11
CA ALA A 53 0.16 16.93 -17.70
C ALA A 53 -0.39 18.19 -17.02
N LEU A 54 -0.27 18.31 -15.70
CA LEU A 54 -0.65 19.53 -14.98
C LEU A 54 0.16 20.73 -15.42
N PHE A 55 1.50 20.57 -15.45
CA PHE A 55 2.38 21.69 -15.77
C PHE A 55 2.16 22.17 -17.22
N GLU A 56 1.98 21.25 -18.14
CA GLU A 56 1.68 21.57 -19.56
C GLU A 56 0.37 22.34 -19.71
N LYS A 57 -0.71 21.92 -19.02
CA LYS A 57 -1.98 22.67 -19.00
C LYS A 57 -1.81 24.07 -18.39
N ILE A 58 -1.00 24.23 -17.35
CA ILE A 58 -0.70 25.54 -16.78
C ILE A 58 0.10 26.39 -17.77
N ALA A 59 1.11 25.80 -18.42
CA ALA A 59 1.95 26.50 -19.39
C ALA A 59 1.13 26.95 -20.63
N GLU A 60 0.24 26.11 -21.13
CA GLU A 60 -0.68 26.44 -22.21
C GLU A 60 -1.61 27.60 -21.80
N ALA A 61 -2.30 27.49 -20.67
CA ALA A 61 -3.21 28.54 -20.16
C ALA A 61 -2.53 29.90 -19.95
N ARG A 62 -1.20 29.90 -19.82
CA ARG A 62 -0.39 31.10 -19.57
C ARG A 62 0.50 31.49 -20.73
N ASN A 63 0.48 30.75 -21.81
CA ASN A 63 1.35 30.93 -22.98
C ASN A 63 2.85 30.98 -22.58
N LEU A 64 3.29 30.04 -21.71
CA LEU A 64 4.67 29.95 -21.24
C LEU A 64 5.47 29.04 -22.18
N GLN A 65 6.69 29.49 -22.51
CA GLN A 65 7.69 28.62 -23.16
C GLN A 65 8.58 28.02 -22.09
N PHE A 66 8.77 26.70 -22.11
CA PHE A 66 9.57 26.00 -21.09
C PHE A 66 10.34 24.82 -21.69
N GLN A 67 11.24 24.27 -20.89
CA GLN A 67 11.94 23.01 -21.13
C GLN A 67 12.15 22.28 -19.81
N TYR A 68 12.02 20.98 -19.82
CA TYR A 68 12.34 20.17 -18.67
C TYR A 68 13.86 19.97 -18.53
N ALA A 69 14.32 19.96 -17.28
CA ALA A 69 15.68 19.61 -16.90
C ALA A 69 15.61 18.48 -15.85
N GLU A 70 15.99 17.27 -16.24
CA GLU A 70 16.06 16.14 -15.32
C GLU A 70 17.18 16.34 -14.31
N THR A 71 16.89 16.11 -13.03
CA THR A 71 17.86 16.30 -11.95
C THR A 71 17.48 15.48 -10.71
N GLU A 72 18.39 15.34 -9.76
CA GLU A 72 18.10 14.71 -8.50
C GLU A 72 17.34 15.66 -7.54
N LEU A 73 16.66 15.09 -6.52
CA LEU A 73 15.81 15.86 -5.61
C LEU A 73 16.59 16.95 -4.86
N SER A 74 17.81 16.66 -4.40
CA SER A 74 18.69 17.64 -3.73
C SER A 74 19.06 18.81 -4.64
N ASP A 75 19.39 18.49 -5.90
CA ASP A 75 19.79 19.47 -6.90
C ASP A 75 18.61 20.29 -7.41
N MET A 76 17.41 19.71 -7.38
CA MET A 76 16.17 20.42 -7.69
C MET A 76 15.93 21.57 -6.70
N ILE A 77 16.01 21.28 -5.40
CA ILE A 77 15.83 22.28 -4.32
C ILE A 77 16.92 23.35 -4.37
N SER A 78 18.20 22.93 -4.40
CA SER A 78 19.34 23.88 -4.45
C SER A 78 19.37 24.69 -5.74
N GLY A 79 18.89 24.12 -6.84
CA GLY A 79 18.78 24.81 -8.12
C GLY A 79 17.67 25.87 -8.14
N LEU A 80 16.56 25.66 -7.44
CA LEU A 80 15.54 26.70 -7.21
C LEU A 80 16.06 27.82 -6.31
N GLU A 81 16.73 27.49 -5.19
CA GLU A 81 17.37 28.48 -4.32
C GLU A 81 18.37 29.37 -5.05
N SER A 82 19.18 28.78 -5.92
CA SER A 82 20.20 29.54 -6.65
C SER A 82 19.67 30.24 -7.92
N GLY A 83 18.41 30.04 -8.28
CA GLY A 83 17.83 30.57 -9.50
C GLY A 83 18.31 29.87 -10.78
N LYS A 84 18.91 28.69 -10.68
CA LYS A 84 19.25 27.84 -11.83
C LYS A 84 18.00 27.30 -12.53
N TYR A 85 16.95 27.01 -11.78
CA TYR A 85 15.65 26.58 -12.26
C TYR A 85 14.57 27.62 -11.94
N ASP A 86 13.65 27.81 -12.85
CA ASP A 86 12.53 28.75 -12.71
C ASP A 86 11.32 28.13 -12.02
N ALA A 87 11.20 26.80 -12.09
CA ALA A 87 10.18 26.00 -11.43
C ALA A 87 10.66 24.55 -11.26
N SER A 88 9.96 23.78 -10.42
CA SER A 88 10.09 22.33 -10.39
C SER A 88 8.74 21.66 -10.40
N ILE A 89 8.63 20.56 -11.12
CA ILE A 89 7.44 19.71 -11.17
C ILE A 89 7.83 18.24 -11.07
N ALA A 90 7.36 17.60 -10.00
CA ALA A 90 7.55 16.18 -9.69
C ALA A 90 6.52 15.76 -8.65
N ALA A 91 6.66 14.59 -8.01
CA ALA A 91 5.97 14.27 -6.77
C ALA A 91 6.70 14.97 -5.60
N LEU A 92 6.70 16.30 -5.60
CA LEU A 92 7.48 17.10 -4.64
C LEU A 92 6.63 17.46 -3.42
N THR A 93 6.89 16.77 -2.31
CA THR A 93 6.20 17.02 -1.03
C THR A 93 6.62 18.36 -0.42
N VAL A 94 5.62 19.13 0.00
CA VAL A 94 5.80 20.33 0.84
C VAL A 94 6.15 19.90 2.27
N ASN A 95 7.24 20.42 2.80
CA ASN A 95 7.58 20.29 4.21
C ASN A 95 8.28 21.57 4.72
N ALA A 96 8.39 21.72 6.04
CA ALA A 96 8.90 22.94 6.66
C ALA A 96 10.34 23.29 6.26
N ASP A 97 11.21 22.28 6.09
CA ASP A 97 12.60 22.50 5.66
C ASP A 97 12.65 23.09 4.24
N ARG A 98 11.91 22.49 3.31
CA ARG A 98 11.85 22.96 1.91
C ARG A 98 11.17 24.30 1.78
N GLU A 99 10.04 24.53 2.51
CA GLU A 99 9.30 25.80 2.51
C GLU A 99 10.15 26.97 3.05
N SER A 100 11.13 26.68 3.93
CA SER A 100 12.06 27.70 4.41
C SER A 100 13.13 28.13 3.38
N ARG A 101 13.22 27.43 2.24
CA ARG A 101 14.26 27.60 1.23
C ARG A 101 13.72 27.98 -0.14
N ILE A 102 12.51 27.54 -0.46
CA ILE A 102 11.84 27.75 -1.75
C ILE A 102 10.35 28.02 -1.51
N ASP A 103 9.71 28.69 -2.44
CA ASP A 103 8.26 28.87 -2.43
C ASP A 103 7.55 27.65 -3.04
N PHE A 104 6.34 27.35 -2.55
CA PHE A 104 5.46 26.36 -3.13
C PHE A 104 4.13 26.98 -3.60
N THR A 105 3.54 26.36 -4.62
CA THR A 105 2.16 26.62 -4.99
C THR A 105 1.20 25.96 -4.00
N HIS A 106 -0.12 26.15 -4.19
CA HIS A 106 -1.10 25.26 -3.57
C HIS A 106 -0.85 23.82 -4.01
N PRO A 107 -1.17 22.83 -3.13
CA PRO A 107 -1.07 21.44 -3.52
C PRO A 107 -2.00 21.09 -4.68
N TYR A 108 -1.49 20.31 -5.62
CA TYR A 108 -2.30 19.75 -6.71
C TYR A 108 -2.71 18.29 -6.48
N TYR A 109 -2.02 17.61 -5.57
CA TYR A 109 -2.32 16.25 -5.19
C TYR A 109 -2.01 16.03 -3.70
N THR A 110 -2.95 15.42 -2.97
CA THR A 110 -2.76 15.06 -1.56
C THR A 110 -2.76 13.54 -1.43
N THR A 111 -1.79 13.02 -0.75
CA THR A 111 -1.58 11.60 -0.50
C THR A 111 -0.95 11.38 0.88
N GLY A 112 -0.15 10.35 1.03
CA GLY A 112 0.67 10.13 2.22
C GLY A 112 1.72 9.05 2.04
N LEU A 113 2.55 8.90 3.05
CA LEU A 113 3.51 7.82 3.14
C LEU A 113 2.81 6.50 3.44
N ALA A 114 3.37 5.41 2.95
CA ALA A 114 2.94 4.07 3.26
C ALA A 114 4.15 3.14 3.44
N ILE A 115 3.89 1.95 3.93
CA ILE A 115 4.89 0.92 4.15
C ILE A 115 4.64 -0.20 3.15
N ALA A 116 5.63 -0.51 2.32
CA ALA A 116 5.67 -1.72 1.51
C ALA A 116 6.41 -2.82 2.27
N VAL A 117 5.88 -4.03 2.22
CA VAL A 117 6.40 -5.22 2.90
C VAL A 117 6.40 -6.42 1.97
N PRO A 118 7.29 -7.41 2.19
CA PRO A 118 7.22 -8.67 1.46
C PRO A 118 5.87 -9.35 1.67
N LYS A 119 5.30 -9.90 0.61
CA LYS A 119 4.19 -10.85 0.76
C LYS A 119 4.74 -12.16 1.31
N ASP A 120 4.05 -12.70 2.31
CA ASP A 120 4.37 -14.02 2.83
C ASP A 120 3.97 -15.09 1.79
N GLU A 121 4.91 -15.50 0.93
CA GLU A 121 4.70 -16.57 -0.05
C GLU A 121 4.38 -17.92 0.61
N SER A 122 4.67 -18.05 1.90
CA SER A 122 4.48 -19.30 2.65
C SER A 122 3.02 -19.60 3.01
N ARG A 123 2.03 -18.79 2.58
CA ARG A 123 0.63 -18.89 3.05
C ARG A 123 0.00 -20.27 2.83
N LEU A 124 0.14 -20.84 1.63
CA LEU A 124 -0.35 -22.21 1.37
C LEU A 124 0.51 -23.26 2.07
N MET A 125 1.84 -23.09 2.03
CA MET A 125 2.77 -23.99 2.69
C MET A 125 2.68 -23.87 4.23
N ALA A 126 2.51 -22.66 4.78
CA ALA A 126 2.27 -22.43 6.19
C ALA A 126 0.89 -22.97 6.65
N ALA A 127 -0.15 -22.81 5.85
CA ALA A 127 -1.44 -23.43 6.11
C ALA A 127 -1.33 -24.96 6.11
N VAL A 128 -0.68 -25.55 5.10
CA VAL A 128 -0.46 -27.00 5.00
C VAL A 128 0.45 -27.49 6.15
N SER A 129 1.54 -26.78 6.46
CA SER A 129 2.43 -27.14 7.57
C SER A 129 1.74 -27.01 8.94
N GLY A 130 0.78 -26.10 9.08
CA GLY A 130 -0.08 -25.98 10.26
C GLY A 130 -0.85 -27.26 10.57
N PHE A 131 -1.35 -27.98 9.53
CA PHE A 131 -2.00 -29.29 9.68
C PHE A 131 -1.04 -30.40 10.11
N PHE A 132 0.27 -30.25 9.87
CA PHE A 132 1.29 -31.20 10.32
C PHE A 132 2.03 -30.73 11.58
N SER A 133 1.49 -29.72 12.27
CA SER A 133 2.10 -29.22 13.50
C SER A 133 1.92 -30.21 14.66
N TRP A 134 2.88 -30.23 15.60
CA TRP A 134 2.77 -31.02 16.82
C TRP A 134 1.49 -30.71 17.60
N LYS A 135 1.05 -29.46 17.60
CA LYS A 135 -0.19 -29.01 18.25
C LYS A 135 -1.43 -29.68 17.63
N PHE A 136 -1.47 -29.81 16.31
CA PHE A 136 -2.56 -30.50 15.63
C PHE A 136 -2.64 -31.98 16.01
N PHE A 137 -1.50 -32.69 16.05
CA PHE A 137 -1.47 -34.11 16.45
C PHE A 137 -1.84 -34.30 17.92
N VAL A 138 -1.45 -33.39 18.82
CA VAL A 138 -1.88 -33.39 20.22
C VAL A 138 -3.39 -33.20 20.34
N ALA A 139 -3.98 -32.25 19.57
CA ALA A 139 -5.42 -32.03 19.56
C ALA A 139 -6.19 -33.24 19.01
N LEU A 140 -5.69 -33.83 17.91
CA LEU A 140 -6.26 -35.05 17.32
C LEU A 140 -6.17 -36.24 18.30
N GLY A 141 -5.03 -36.43 18.95
CA GLY A 141 -4.84 -37.45 19.98
C GLY A 141 -5.79 -37.26 21.15
N GLY A 142 -5.96 -36.02 21.61
CA GLY A 142 -6.93 -35.67 22.65
C GLY A 142 -8.37 -35.98 22.25
N LEU A 143 -8.74 -35.71 21.00
CA LEU A 143 -10.04 -36.08 20.47
C LEU A 143 -10.24 -37.59 20.43
N CYS A 144 -9.25 -38.33 19.97
CA CYS A 144 -9.32 -39.81 19.95
C CYS A 144 -9.46 -40.38 21.38
N LEU A 145 -8.75 -39.82 22.35
CA LEU A 145 -8.89 -40.24 23.75
C LEU A 145 -10.28 -39.91 24.33
N LEU A 146 -10.84 -38.75 23.97
CA LEU A 146 -12.21 -38.40 24.36
C LEU A 146 -13.24 -39.37 23.76
N LEU A 147 -13.13 -39.68 22.47
CA LEU A 147 -13.99 -40.65 21.79
C LEU A 147 -13.88 -42.04 22.40
N LEU A 148 -12.66 -42.47 22.78
CA LEU A 148 -12.44 -43.72 23.50
C LEU A 148 -13.10 -43.69 24.87
N GLY A 149 -13.00 -42.59 25.62
CA GLY A 149 -13.62 -42.41 26.93
C GLY A 149 -15.14 -42.50 26.85
N VAL A 150 -15.77 -41.78 25.94
CA VAL A 150 -17.22 -41.83 25.69
C VAL A 150 -17.65 -43.20 25.22
N GLY A 151 -16.91 -43.80 24.29
CA GLY A 151 -17.14 -45.16 23.79
C GLY A 151 -17.09 -46.21 24.88
N LEU A 152 -16.12 -46.08 25.81
CA LEU A 152 -16.01 -46.94 26.99
C LEU A 152 -17.23 -46.83 27.93
N VAL A 153 -17.68 -45.60 28.19
CA VAL A 153 -18.86 -45.35 29.04
C VAL A 153 -20.13 -45.94 28.41
N VAL A 154 -20.35 -45.73 27.13
CA VAL A 154 -21.48 -46.31 26.41
C VAL A 154 -21.41 -47.83 26.40
N TRP A 155 -20.22 -48.41 26.13
CA TRP A 155 -20.02 -49.86 26.17
C TRP A 155 -20.35 -50.45 27.57
N LEU A 156 -19.89 -49.80 28.63
CA LEU A 156 -20.19 -50.24 30.00
C LEU A 156 -21.71 -50.24 30.29
N ALA A 157 -22.43 -49.24 29.77
CA ALA A 157 -23.90 -49.15 29.93
C ALA A 157 -24.63 -50.21 29.10
N GLU A 158 -24.16 -50.49 27.85
CA GLU A 158 -24.83 -51.30 26.88
C GLU A 158 -24.43 -52.79 26.89
N ARG A 159 -23.24 -53.17 27.39
CA ARG A 159 -22.65 -54.51 27.27
C ARG A 159 -23.55 -55.65 27.75
N LYS A 160 -24.44 -55.40 28.72
CA LYS A 160 -25.37 -56.40 29.27
C LYS A 160 -26.72 -56.40 28.59
N GLY A 161 -27.23 -55.21 28.23
CA GLY A 161 -28.59 -55.07 27.66
C GLY A 161 -28.59 -55.09 26.12
N ASN A 162 -27.43 -54.80 25.48
CA ASN A 162 -27.36 -54.70 24.03
C ASN A 162 -26.15 -55.53 23.50
N LYS A 163 -26.19 -56.81 23.73
CA LYS A 163 -25.10 -57.77 23.39
C LYS A 163 -24.89 -57.85 21.87
N GLU A 164 -25.91 -57.63 21.08
CA GLU A 164 -25.88 -57.73 19.64
C GLU A 164 -25.00 -56.63 19.04
N GLN A 165 -25.09 -55.43 19.53
CA GLN A 165 -24.37 -54.30 18.98
C GLN A 165 -23.06 -53.98 19.74
N PHE A 166 -23.01 -54.18 21.08
CA PHE A 166 -21.90 -53.82 21.94
C PHE A 166 -21.28 -55.03 22.69
N GLY A 167 -21.65 -56.26 22.31
CA GLY A 167 -21.10 -57.52 22.88
C GLY A 167 -19.86 -57.99 22.13
N GLY A 168 -19.47 -59.30 22.39
CA GLY A 168 -18.39 -59.95 21.66
C GLY A 168 -16.98 -59.76 22.26
N GLY A 169 -16.86 -59.48 23.54
CA GLY A 169 -15.59 -59.27 24.25
C GLY A 169 -15.20 -57.81 24.41
N THR A 170 -14.26 -57.56 25.33
CA THR A 170 -13.94 -56.19 25.77
C THR A 170 -13.42 -55.31 24.63
N ALA A 171 -12.45 -55.75 23.87
CA ALA A 171 -11.85 -54.96 22.76
C ALA A 171 -12.88 -54.67 21.65
N LYS A 172 -13.67 -55.66 21.27
CA LYS A 172 -14.70 -55.49 20.23
C LYS A 172 -15.82 -54.55 20.69
N GLY A 173 -16.22 -54.68 21.96
CA GLY A 173 -17.26 -53.80 22.53
C GLY A 173 -16.80 -52.34 22.70
N ILE A 174 -15.58 -52.10 23.15
CA ILE A 174 -14.97 -50.75 23.23
C ILE A 174 -14.84 -50.16 21.84
N GLY A 175 -14.39 -50.93 20.84
CA GLY A 175 -14.31 -50.50 19.46
C GLY A 175 -15.68 -50.13 18.87
N ALA A 176 -16.75 -50.88 19.23
CA ALA A 176 -18.12 -50.54 18.84
C ALA A 176 -18.60 -49.24 19.48
N GLY A 177 -18.25 -48.98 20.76
CA GLY A 177 -18.52 -47.73 21.47
C GLY A 177 -17.77 -46.56 20.86
N PHE A 178 -16.48 -46.72 20.58
CA PHE A 178 -15.66 -45.71 19.90
C PHE A 178 -16.26 -45.32 18.51
N TRP A 179 -16.59 -46.34 17.72
CA TRP A 179 -17.21 -46.14 16.42
C TRP A 179 -18.51 -45.36 16.54
N TRP A 180 -19.40 -45.77 17.44
CA TRP A 180 -20.67 -45.07 17.68
C TRP A 180 -20.43 -43.62 18.11
N ALA A 181 -19.50 -43.36 19.02
CA ALA A 181 -19.18 -42.00 19.46
C ALA A 181 -18.68 -41.11 18.33
N ALA A 182 -17.82 -41.65 17.45
CA ALA A 182 -17.28 -40.95 16.30
C ALA A 182 -18.36 -40.65 15.24
N VAL A 183 -19.19 -41.64 14.89
CA VAL A 183 -20.26 -41.52 13.89
C VAL A 183 -21.36 -40.55 14.39
N THR A 184 -21.63 -40.54 15.70
CA THR A 184 -22.58 -39.60 16.32
C THR A 184 -22.01 -38.18 16.33
N MET A 185 -20.73 -38.01 16.67
CA MET A 185 -20.07 -36.70 16.67
C MET A 185 -20.04 -36.06 15.29
N THR A 186 -19.76 -36.86 14.24
CA THR A 186 -19.71 -36.37 12.85
C THR A 186 -21.10 -36.19 12.22
N THR A 187 -22.19 -36.46 12.98
CA THR A 187 -23.59 -36.37 12.53
C THR A 187 -23.95 -37.27 11.35
N VAL A 188 -23.10 -38.26 11.03
CA VAL A 188 -23.35 -39.21 9.94
C VAL A 188 -24.46 -40.21 10.29
N GLY A 189 -24.42 -40.77 11.52
CA GLY A 189 -25.52 -41.59 12.08
C GLY A 189 -25.93 -42.81 11.24
N TYR A 190 -25.00 -43.70 10.88
CA TYR A 190 -25.31 -44.88 10.06
C TYR A 190 -26.43 -45.81 10.64
N GLY A 191 -26.70 -45.70 11.93
CA GLY A 191 -27.74 -46.49 12.57
C GLY A 191 -27.36 -47.94 12.86
N ASP A 192 -26.16 -48.37 12.55
CA ASP A 192 -25.63 -49.74 12.78
C ASP A 192 -25.33 -50.00 14.25
N LYS A 193 -25.08 -48.95 15.04
CA LYS A 193 -24.90 -48.93 16.49
C LYS A 193 -25.76 -47.87 17.11
N SER A 194 -26.54 -48.23 18.18
CA SER A 194 -27.36 -47.27 18.93
C SER A 194 -27.58 -47.74 20.37
N PRO A 195 -27.53 -46.85 21.38
CA PRO A 195 -27.86 -47.21 22.75
C PRO A 195 -29.33 -47.57 22.92
N VAL A 196 -29.64 -48.70 23.54
CA VAL A 196 -31.01 -49.16 23.80
C VAL A 196 -31.34 -49.09 25.30
N THR A 197 -30.36 -49.15 26.19
CA THR A 197 -30.57 -49.07 27.64
C THR A 197 -30.82 -47.62 28.08
N LEU A 198 -31.50 -47.40 29.19
CA LEU A 198 -31.75 -46.06 29.73
C LEU A 198 -30.41 -45.33 30.01
N GLY A 199 -29.43 -46.03 30.63
CA GLY A 199 -28.09 -45.47 30.90
C GLY A 199 -27.37 -45.09 29.62
N GLY A 200 -27.37 -45.93 28.59
CA GLY A 200 -26.78 -45.62 27.30
C GLY A 200 -27.45 -44.43 26.58
N ARG A 201 -28.78 -44.32 26.68
CA ARG A 201 -29.51 -43.17 26.09
C ARG A 201 -29.24 -41.86 26.82
N ILE A 202 -29.06 -41.85 28.15
CA ILE A 202 -28.65 -40.66 28.88
C ILE A 202 -27.25 -40.20 28.46
N VAL A 203 -26.32 -41.13 28.41
CA VAL A 203 -24.93 -40.82 27.92
C VAL A 203 -24.97 -40.32 26.49
N GLY A 204 -25.76 -40.96 25.62
CA GLY A 204 -25.95 -40.53 24.22
C GLY A 204 -26.51 -39.13 24.09
N PHE A 205 -27.50 -38.80 24.92
CA PHE A 205 -28.10 -37.45 24.92
C PHE A 205 -27.04 -36.38 25.27
N ILE A 206 -26.30 -36.59 26.36
CA ILE A 206 -25.23 -35.66 26.78
C ILE A 206 -24.15 -35.56 25.70
N TRP A 207 -23.77 -36.70 25.11
CA TRP A 207 -22.75 -36.75 24.06
C TRP A 207 -23.17 -35.97 22.79
N MET A 208 -24.44 -36.07 22.36
CA MET A 208 -24.93 -35.33 21.19
C MET A 208 -24.70 -33.82 21.34
N PHE A 209 -25.04 -33.24 22.49
CA PHE A 209 -24.81 -31.81 22.72
C PHE A 209 -23.31 -31.48 22.85
N ALA A 210 -22.55 -32.27 23.59
CA ALA A 210 -21.11 -32.09 23.75
C ALA A 210 -20.38 -32.17 22.38
N ALA A 211 -20.77 -33.12 21.55
CA ALA A 211 -20.19 -33.32 20.23
C ALA A 211 -20.40 -32.09 19.30
N ILE A 212 -21.59 -31.48 19.31
CA ILE A 212 -21.90 -30.27 18.54
C ILE A 212 -21.01 -29.11 18.99
N ILE A 213 -20.87 -28.92 20.32
CA ILE A 213 -20.02 -27.86 20.87
C ILE A 213 -18.55 -28.07 20.49
N ILE A 214 -18.05 -29.30 20.59
CA ILE A 214 -16.67 -29.64 20.26
C ILE A 214 -16.39 -29.38 18.78
N ILE A 215 -17.25 -29.88 17.86
CA ILE A 215 -17.02 -29.73 16.42
C ILE A 215 -17.12 -28.26 15.99
N SER A 216 -18.06 -27.51 16.58
CA SER A 216 -18.20 -26.08 16.32
C SER A 216 -16.97 -25.28 16.79
N SER A 217 -16.45 -25.61 17.99
CA SER A 217 -15.23 -24.99 18.52
C SER A 217 -13.99 -25.31 17.68
N PHE A 218 -13.89 -26.55 17.18
CA PHE A 218 -12.80 -26.97 16.30
C PHE A 218 -12.85 -26.24 14.95
N THR A 219 -14.03 -26.13 14.35
CA THR A 219 -14.25 -25.37 13.11
C THR A 219 -13.91 -23.89 13.28
N ALA A 220 -14.34 -23.29 14.40
CA ALA A 220 -14.03 -21.91 14.72
C ALA A 220 -12.50 -21.71 14.91
N ALA A 221 -11.83 -22.63 15.60
CA ALA A 221 -10.37 -22.58 15.79
C ALA A 221 -9.60 -22.67 14.46
N ILE A 222 -10.03 -23.54 13.54
CA ILE A 222 -9.46 -23.65 12.19
C ILE A 222 -9.68 -22.34 11.42
N ALA A 223 -10.91 -21.81 11.40
CA ALA A 223 -11.23 -20.56 10.70
C ALA A 223 -10.41 -19.39 11.26
N THR A 224 -10.29 -19.26 12.59
CA THR A 224 -9.47 -18.23 13.24
C THR A 224 -8.00 -18.40 12.88
N SER A 225 -7.47 -19.63 12.91
CA SER A 225 -6.07 -19.90 12.55
C SER A 225 -5.76 -19.50 11.10
N LEU A 226 -6.66 -19.78 10.17
CA LEU A 226 -6.52 -19.38 8.76
C LEU A 226 -6.60 -17.87 8.60
N THR A 227 -7.47 -17.18 9.34
CA THR A 227 -7.61 -15.72 9.27
C THR A 227 -6.42 -15.01 9.89
N VAL A 228 -5.94 -15.44 11.06
CA VAL A 228 -4.78 -14.84 11.76
C VAL A 228 -3.48 -15.08 10.98
N SER A 229 -3.34 -16.23 10.31
CA SER A 229 -2.18 -16.49 9.42
C SER A 229 -2.11 -15.52 8.24
N GLN A 230 -3.20 -14.83 7.88
CA GLN A 230 -3.20 -13.79 6.85
C GLN A 230 -2.62 -12.46 7.32
N LEU A 231 -2.41 -12.27 8.63
CA LEU A 231 -1.99 -11.01 9.25
C LEU A 231 -0.54 -10.99 9.74
N GLN A 232 0.24 -12.04 9.54
CA GLN A 232 1.62 -12.12 10.04
C GLN A 232 2.65 -11.71 8.98
N THR A 233 2.63 -10.44 8.55
CA THR A 233 3.85 -9.77 8.14
C THR A 233 4.60 -9.33 9.42
N LYS A 234 5.93 -9.33 9.42
CA LYS A 234 6.75 -8.83 10.55
C LYS A 234 6.42 -7.37 10.88
N VAL A 235 5.92 -6.63 9.91
CA VAL A 235 5.56 -5.22 9.99
C VAL A 235 4.09 -5.07 9.60
N GLN A 236 3.28 -4.55 10.49
CA GLN A 236 1.87 -4.25 10.30
C GLN A 236 1.57 -2.75 10.35
N GLY A 237 2.51 -1.95 10.86
CA GLY A 237 2.39 -0.51 11.00
C GLY A 237 3.70 0.15 11.39
N VAL A 238 3.63 1.46 11.68
CA VAL A 238 4.80 2.28 12.05
C VAL A 238 5.46 1.79 13.33
N ASP A 239 4.66 1.30 14.27
CA ASP A 239 5.14 0.87 15.59
C ASP A 239 6.01 -0.39 15.52
N ASP A 240 5.94 -1.14 14.42
CA ASP A 240 6.75 -2.33 14.17
C ASP A 240 8.08 -2.03 13.46
N LEU A 241 8.25 -0.80 12.94
CA LEU A 241 9.46 -0.41 12.21
C LEU A 241 10.74 -0.42 13.10
N PRO A 242 10.68 -0.03 14.39
CA PRO A 242 11.84 -0.17 15.25
C PRO A 242 12.28 -1.63 15.39
N GLY A 243 13.54 -1.91 15.06
CA GLY A 243 14.12 -3.25 15.20
C GLY A 243 14.03 -4.16 13.98
N VAL A 244 13.44 -3.66 12.86
CA VAL A 244 13.45 -4.34 11.57
C VAL A 244 14.34 -3.58 10.56
N LYS A 245 14.63 -4.19 9.42
CA LYS A 245 15.44 -3.56 8.36
C LYS A 245 14.56 -2.67 7.52
N VAL A 246 14.52 -1.38 7.83
CA VAL A 246 13.76 -0.36 7.10
C VAL A 246 14.61 0.26 6.00
N LEU A 247 14.02 0.43 4.82
CA LEU A 247 14.58 1.18 3.69
C LEU A 247 13.73 2.42 3.42
N THR A 248 14.37 3.45 2.88
CA THR A 248 13.72 4.63 2.30
C THR A 248 14.64 5.28 1.25
N LEU A 249 14.15 6.29 0.54
CA LEU A 249 14.97 7.03 -0.42
C LEU A 249 15.72 8.18 0.26
N THR A 250 16.94 8.44 -0.25
CA THR A 250 17.78 9.54 0.25
C THR A 250 17.08 10.89 0.05
N ASN A 251 17.18 11.77 1.07
CA ASN A 251 16.61 13.15 1.06
C ASN A 251 15.09 13.23 0.80
N SER A 252 14.37 12.13 1.01
CA SER A 252 12.91 12.07 0.84
C SER A 252 12.15 12.58 2.07
N ALA A 253 10.86 12.85 1.89
CA ALA A 253 9.97 13.16 3.01
C ALA A 253 9.85 11.98 3.98
N SER A 254 9.90 10.74 3.46
CA SER A 254 9.89 9.53 4.27
C SER A 254 11.16 9.39 5.13
N ALA A 255 12.34 9.81 4.65
CA ALA A 255 13.55 9.86 5.47
C ALA A 255 13.37 10.82 6.65
N SER A 256 12.88 12.04 6.40
CA SER A 256 12.59 13.02 7.45
C SER A 256 11.55 12.51 8.47
N PHE A 257 10.52 11.78 8.00
CA PHE A 257 9.52 11.14 8.86
C PHE A 257 10.14 10.11 9.80
N LEU A 258 11.04 9.25 9.29
CA LEU A 258 11.74 8.23 10.06
C LEU A 258 12.71 8.86 11.07
N ASP A 259 13.47 9.89 10.67
CA ASP A 259 14.36 10.66 11.54
C ASP A 259 13.61 11.28 12.72
N ASN A 260 12.46 11.94 12.46
CA ASN A 260 11.64 12.57 13.49
C ASN A 260 11.06 11.56 14.51
N ARG A 261 11.00 10.27 14.16
CA ARG A 261 10.53 9.19 15.03
C ARG A 261 11.66 8.36 15.63
N ASN A 262 12.93 8.71 15.34
CA ASN A 262 14.12 7.95 15.75
C ASN A 262 14.06 6.48 15.31
N ILE A 263 13.61 6.23 14.08
CA ILE A 263 13.56 4.91 13.46
C ILE A 263 14.80 4.75 12.59
N ASP A 264 15.62 3.75 12.88
CA ASP A 264 16.81 3.44 12.08
C ASP A 264 16.42 2.93 10.69
N TYR A 265 17.08 3.43 9.66
CA TYR A 265 16.85 3.02 8.27
C TYR A 265 18.13 3.02 7.45
N LYS A 266 18.09 2.42 6.26
CA LYS A 266 19.10 2.55 5.22
C LYS A 266 18.49 3.21 3.99
N THR A 267 19.30 3.97 3.26
CA THR A 267 18.84 4.62 2.04
C THR A 267 19.11 3.76 0.81
N VAL A 268 18.24 3.90 -0.18
CA VAL A 268 18.39 3.39 -1.55
C VAL A 268 18.26 4.54 -2.53
N GLU A 269 18.77 4.37 -3.74
CA GLU A 269 18.75 5.41 -4.77
C GLU A 269 17.39 5.48 -5.48
N THR A 270 16.80 4.30 -5.76
CA THR A 270 15.50 4.22 -6.45
C THR A 270 14.47 3.38 -5.67
N VAL A 271 13.19 3.62 -5.95
CA VAL A 271 12.09 2.81 -5.38
C VAL A 271 12.23 1.35 -5.81
N ASN A 272 12.65 1.12 -7.05
CA ASN A 272 12.84 -0.23 -7.58
C ASN A 272 13.92 -1.00 -6.82
N ASP A 273 15.03 -0.35 -6.42
CA ASP A 273 16.06 -0.98 -5.60
C ASP A 273 15.51 -1.40 -4.23
N GLY A 274 14.70 -0.54 -3.63
CA GLY A 274 14.02 -0.83 -2.37
C GLY A 274 13.06 -2.01 -2.48
N LEU A 275 12.20 -2.04 -3.52
CA LEU A 275 11.27 -3.13 -3.79
C LEU A 275 11.99 -4.44 -4.12
N ALA A 276 13.07 -4.39 -4.90
CA ALA A 276 13.90 -5.56 -5.16
C ALA A 276 14.61 -6.10 -3.91
N ALA A 277 14.96 -5.22 -2.97
CA ALA A 277 15.52 -5.64 -1.69
C ALA A 277 14.48 -6.34 -0.81
N LEU A 278 13.22 -5.88 -0.81
CA LEU A 278 12.10 -6.56 -0.15
C LEU A 278 11.86 -7.95 -0.76
N GLN A 279 11.77 -8.04 -2.09
CA GLN A 279 11.59 -9.29 -2.82
C GLN A 279 12.65 -10.33 -2.48
N LYS A 280 13.91 -9.90 -2.36
CA LYS A 280 15.04 -10.77 -2.00
C LYS A 280 15.18 -11.08 -0.51
N GLY A 281 14.30 -10.55 0.34
CA GLY A 281 14.37 -10.72 1.81
C GLY A 281 15.56 -9.99 2.46
N ASN A 282 16.16 -9.03 1.77
CA ASN A 282 17.27 -8.22 2.29
C ASN A 282 16.80 -7.06 3.19
N ALA A 283 15.52 -6.70 3.10
CA ALA A 283 14.84 -5.71 3.93
C ALA A 283 13.47 -6.25 4.39
N ASP A 284 12.94 -5.68 5.46
CA ASP A 284 11.65 -6.04 6.03
C ASP A 284 10.55 -5.02 5.69
N ALA A 285 10.92 -3.75 5.44
CA ALA A 285 10.01 -2.66 5.09
C ALA A 285 10.68 -1.62 4.16
N LEU A 286 9.89 -1.04 3.27
CA LEU A 286 10.23 0.17 2.51
C LEU A 286 9.18 1.24 2.78
N VAL A 287 9.60 2.37 3.34
CA VAL A 287 8.72 3.52 3.63
C VAL A 287 8.89 4.55 2.53
N TYR A 288 7.80 4.85 1.81
CA TYR A 288 7.81 5.85 0.76
C TYR A 288 6.37 6.29 0.42
N ASP A 289 6.23 7.17 -0.57
CA ASP A 289 4.95 7.73 -1.03
C ASP A 289 4.03 6.64 -1.56
N LYS A 290 2.82 6.55 -1.00
CA LYS A 290 1.84 5.47 -1.29
C LYS A 290 1.54 5.29 -2.78
N PRO A 291 1.22 6.35 -3.56
CA PRO A 291 0.88 6.17 -4.97
C PRO A 291 2.06 5.65 -5.79
N ILE A 292 3.29 6.08 -5.49
CA ILE A 292 4.50 5.63 -6.19
C ILE A 292 4.78 4.16 -5.86
N LEU A 293 4.69 3.77 -4.58
CA LEU A 293 4.82 2.37 -4.17
C LEU A 293 3.77 1.51 -4.86
N SER A 294 2.50 1.91 -4.79
CA SER A 294 1.39 1.14 -5.38
C SER A 294 1.56 0.96 -6.88
N TYR A 295 1.91 2.02 -7.59
CA TYR A 295 2.14 1.97 -9.04
C TYR A 295 3.29 1.01 -9.41
N ARG A 296 4.45 1.15 -8.76
CA ARG A 296 5.61 0.30 -9.05
C ARG A 296 5.39 -1.16 -8.67
N ILE A 297 4.72 -1.41 -7.54
CA ILE A 297 4.38 -2.77 -7.11
C ILE A 297 3.44 -3.41 -8.13
N ASN A 298 2.39 -2.72 -8.56
CA ASN A 298 1.44 -3.24 -9.54
C ASN A 298 2.10 -3.56 -10.89
N GLN A 299 3.12 -2.78 -11.29
CA GLN A 299 3.85 -3.03 -12.53
C GLN A 299 4.73 -4.27 -12.50
N SER A 300 5.48 -4.51 -11.41
CA SER A 300 6.60 -5.45 -11.47
C SER A 300 6.82 -6.29 -10.21
N PHE A 301 6.14 -6.02 -9.11
CA PHE A 301 6.38 -6.66 -7.80
C PHE A 301 5.10 -7.18 -7.14
N SER A 302 3.98 -7.22 -7.87
CA SER A 302 2.66 -7.53 -7.33
C SER A 302 2.56 -8.95 -6.74
N GLU A 303 3.40 -9.88 -7.13
CA GLU A 303 3.43 -11.24 -6.58
C GLU A 303 4.13 -11.28 -5.23
N ASP A 304 5.21 -10.52 -5.05
CA ASP A 304 6.16 -10.66 -3.94
C ASP A 304 6.02 -9.60 -2.85
N VAL A 305 5.50 -8.41 -3.19
CA VAL A 305 5.44 -7.24 -2.31
C VAL A 305 4.02 -6.69 -2.25
N THR A 306 3.65 -6.13 -1.10
CA THR A 306 2.36 -5.45 -0.91
C THR A 306 2.55 -4.15 -0.14
N VAL A 307 1.65 -3.18 -0.38
CA VAL A 307 1.57 -1.95 0.43
C VAL A 307 0.59 -2.18 1.56
N LEU A 308 0.96 -1.80 2.78
CA LEU A 308 0.03 -1.79 3.91
C LEU A 308 -1.09 -0.77 3.65
N PRO A 309 -2.31 -1.02 4.13
CA PRO A 309 -3.48 -0.18 3.82
C PRO A 309 -3.37 1.22 4.40
N ASP A 310 -2.72 1.35 5.55
CA ASP A 310 -2.67 2.60 6.31
C ASP A 310 -1.75 3.64 5.67
N VAL A 311 -2.21 4.88 5.69
CA VAL A 311 -1.41 6.08 5.38
C VAL A 311 -0.81 6.56 6.69
N ILE A 312 0.51 6.64 6.75
CA ILE A 312 1.23 6.91 8.01
C ILE A 312 1.63 8.36 8.22
N ASP A 313 1.64 9.16 7.16
CA ASP A 313 1.90 10.60 7.19
C ASP A 313 1.34 11.25 5.94
N ARG A 314 0.71 12.42 6.08
CA ARG A 314 0.12 13.15 4.95
C ARG A 314 1.22 13.81 4.11
N GLN A 315 1.08 13.70 2.79
CA GLN A 315 1.97 14.32 1.82
C GLN A 315 1.17 15.18 0.83
N ASP A 316 1.54 16.44 0.70
CA ASP A 316 0.95 17.38 -0.24
C ASP A 316 1.97 17.69 -1.34
N TYR A 317 1.66 17.35 -2.61
CA TYR A 317 2.53 17.62 -3.75
C TYR A 317 2.23 18.97 -4.36
N SER A 318 3.26 19.78 -4.56
CA SER A 318 3.17 21.12 -5.10
C SER A 318 4.26 21.41 -6.13
N ILE A 319 4.07 22.46 -6.92
CA ILE A 319 5.08 23.01 -7.80
C ILE A 319 6.01 23.86 -6.96
N GLY A 320 7.33 23.58 -7.02
CA GLY A 320 8.34 24.41 -6.36
C GLY A 320 8.75 25.59 -7.24
N LEU A 321 9.01 26.71 -6.61
CA LEU A 321 9.41 27.97 -7.24
C LEU A 321 10.55 28.59 -6.42
N PRO A 322 11.42 29.44 -7.03
CA PRO A 322 12.37 30.25 -6.27
C PRO A 322 11.67 31.09 -5.20
N GLU A 323 12.33 31.31 -4.05
CA GLU A 323 11.83 32.14 -2.97
C GLU A 323 11.47 33.57 -3.47
N GLY A 324 10.31 34.09 -3.06
CA GLY A 324 9.79 35.37 -3.49
C GLY A 324 9.31 35.44 -4.93
N SER A 325 9.03 34.31 -5.54
CA SER A 325 8.61 34.22 -6.94
C SER A 325 7.30 34.96 -7.21
N GLN A 326 7.33 35.98 -8.06
CA GLN A 326 6.16 36.71 -8.52
C GLN A 326 5.21 35.84 -9.40
N GLN A 327 5.65 34.65 -9.77
CA GLN A 327 4.85 33.71 -10.55
C GLN A 327 3.91 32.88 -9.68
N ARG A 328 4.18 32.75 -8.37
CA ARG A 328 3.43 31.89 -7.45
C ARG A 328 1.92 32.09 -7.54
N GLU A 329 1.44 33.32 -7.38
CA GLU A 329 0.00 33.63 -7.45
C GLU A 329 -0.63 33.32 -8.79
N LYS A 330 0.15 33.53 -9.86
CA LYS A 330 -0.32 33.25 -11.22
C LYS A 330 -0.40 31.73 -11.47
N PHE A 331 0.57 30.96 -10.96
CA PHE A 331 0.53 29.50 -10.98
C PHE A 331 -0.64 28.98 -10.16
N ASN A 332 -0.83 29.47 -8.92
CA ASN A 332 -1.94 29.12 -8.05
C ASN A 332 -3.30 29.32 -8.69
N THR A 333 -3.49 30.47 -9.35
CA THR A 333 -4.77 30.78 -10.02
C THR A 333 -5.04 29.78 -11.18
N SER A 334 -4.04 29.46 -12.00
CA SER A 334 -4.18 28.51 -13.10
C SER A 334 -4.39 27.09 -12.57
N LEU A 335 -3.58 26.68 -11.59
CA LEU A 335 -3.66 25.37 -10.93
C LEU A 335 -5.05 25.12 -10.37
N LEU A 336 -5.60 26.03 -9.57
CA LEU A 336 -6.93 25.88 -8.98
C LEU A 336 -8.06 25.80 -10.00
N ARG A 337 -7.90 26.45 -11.16
CA ARG A 337 -8.86 26.32 -12.27
C ARG A 337 -8.81 24.93 -12.90
N ILE A 338 -7.63 24.35 -13.03
CA ILE A 338 -7.41 23.06 -13.69
C ILE A 338 -7.83 21.91 -12.78
N ILE A 339 -7.32 21.85 -11.52
CA ILE A 339 -7.54 20.70 -10.63
C ILE A 339 -9.01 20.51 -10.21
N ASN A 340 -9.86 21.54 -10.35
CA ASN A 340 -11.29 21.48 -10.06
C ASN A 340 -12.14 21.05 -11.28
N THR A 341 -11.52 20.66 -12.40
CA THR A 341 -12.23 20.20 -13.59
C THR A 341 -12.40 18.69 -13.58
N ARG A 342 -13.45 18.22 -14.27
CA ARG A 342 -13.66 16.79 -14.51
C ARG A 342 -12.54 16.17 -15.34
N GLU A 343 -12.07 16.89 -16.34
CA GLU A 343 -10.97 16.48 -17.21
C GLU A 343 -9.69 16.19 -16.41
N TRP A 344 -9.42 16.97 -15.36
CA TRP A 344 -8.30 16.72 -14.46
C TRP A 344 -8.48 15.44 -13.66
N GLN A 345 -9.69 15.18 -13.14
CA GLN A 345 -9.97 13.93 -12.42
C GLN A 345 -9.79 12.72 -13.35
N GLU A 346 -10.32 12.78 -14.57
CA GLU A 346 -10.14 11.74 -15.58
C GLU A 346 -8.64 11.48 -15.88
N THR A 347 -7.82 12.55 -15.94
CA THR A 347 -6.36 12.42 -16.10
C THR A 347 -5.72 11.69 -14.90
N VAL A 348 -6.11 12.03 -13.68
CA VAL A 348 -5.57 11.37 -12.46
C VAL A 348 -6.00 9.89 -12.41
N ASP A 349 -7.26 9.60 -12.71
CA ASP A 349 -7.84 8.25 -12.70
C ASP A 349 -7.19 7.34 -13.76
N GLU A 350 -6.81 7.90 -14.92
CA GLU A 350 -6.08 7.18 -15.98
C GLU A 350 -4.75 6.60 -15.47
N TYR A 351 -4.02 7.38 -14.67
CA TYR A 351 -2.70 6.98 -14.15
C TYR A 351 -2.75 6.16 -12.86
N LEU A 352 -3.73 6.41 -11.99
CA LEU A 352 -3.80 5.79 -10.66
C LEU A 352 -4.86 4.68 -10.56
N GLY A 353 -5.74 4.57 -11.56
CA GLY A 353 -6.96 3.76 -11.50
C GLY A 353 -8.10 4.49 -10.79
N GLU A 354 -9.33 4.04 -11.03
CA GLU A 354 -10.48 4.55 -10.27
C GLU A 354 -10.32 4.20 -8.77
N PRO A 355 -10.69 5.11 -7.85
CA PRO A 355 -10.53 4.96 -6.41
C PRO A 355 -11.35 3.80 -5.80
#